data_0e8984ee235cb10e167e809c9887c384
#
_entry.id   0e8984ee235cb10e167e809c9887c384
#
_cell.length_a   1.000
_cell.length_b   1.000
_cell.length_c   1.000
_cell.angle_alpha   90.00
_cell.angle_beta   90.00
_cell.angle_gamma   90.00
#
_symmetry.space_group_name_H-M   'P 1'
#
loop_
_entity.id
_entity.type
_entity.pdbx_description
1 polymer ?
#
loop_
_entity_poly.entity_id
_entity_poly.type
_entity_poly.pdbx_seq_one_letter_code
_entity_poly.pdbx_strand_id
1 'polypeptide(L)'
;APSAPAEKDKTTNQVTVSIDAMAPEVLHSDQDLNLTGTITNGTAQTITGADLVTRVQRSTEATSRGLSKWLTGTDESGLSDPFTVPLGHDLQPGGVSQFSITIPADELPLDSTDQWGPRGVSVALATQDVSLAQDRSILVWDSGTSVAPVRMTVFLPVTASAQEMAVLSAPHTQERTEALSRIHNRVLGLVSMAGDGVVVAVDPALIEALGVTTDSLEQAARNSSSQPSTPDASPQAPQSADSSASSAPT
;
A
#
# COMPACT_ATOMS: atom_id res chain seq x y z
N ALA A 1 -1.74 -7.34 25.34
CA ALA A 1 -0.41 -7.90 25.56
C ALA A 1 0.36 -7.75 24.23
N PRO A 2 1.56 -7.14 24.20
CA PRO A 2 2.34 -7.08 22.97
C PRO A 2 2.84 -8.49 22.64
N SER A 3 2.60 -8.94 21.42
CA SER A 3 3.21 -10.15 20.87
C SER A 3 4.72 -10.00 20.83
N ALA A 4 5.42 -10.95 21.42
CA ALA A 4 6.87 -11.07 21.33
C ALA A 4 7.26 -11.27 19.85
N PRO A 5 8.40 -10.70 19.40
CA PRO A 5 8.91 -10.98 18.07
C PRO A 5 9.26 -12.46 17.98
N ALA A 6 8.82 -13.11 16.88
CA ALA A 6 9.16 -14.49 16.60
C ALA A 6 10.69 -14.63 16.59
N GLU A 7 11.23 -15.47 17.48
CA GLU A 7 12.63 -15.92 17.41
C GLU A 7 12.81 -16.60 16.04
N LYS A 8 13.56 -15.93 15.16
CA LYS A 8 14.07 -16.57 13.95
C LYS A 8 15.00 -17.69 14.37
N ASP A 9 14.68 -18.90 13.94
CA ASP A 9 15.45 -20.11 14.18
C ASP A 9 16.95 -19.89 13.92
N LYS A 10 17.74 -20.12 14.96
CA LYS A 10 19.18 -20.19 14.88
C LYS A 10 19.58 -21.45 14.13
N THR A 11 20.51 -21.28 13.20
CA THR A 11 21.27 -22.28 12.48
C THR A 11 20.70 -22.77 11.15
N THR A 12 20.87 -21.96 10.17
CA THR A 12 21.19 -22.48 8.86
C THR A 12 22.68 -22.19 8.65
N ASN A 13 23.46 -23.16 8.24
CA ASN A 13 24.87 -22.99 7.86
C ASN A 13 24.98 -22.14 6.58
N GLN A 14 24.33 -20.99 6.57
CA GLN A 14 24.11 -20.12 5.43
C GLN A 14 24.23 -18.66 5.83
N VAL A 15 24.67 -17.85 4.88
CA VAL A 15 24.59 -16.40 4.97
C VAL A 15 23.18 -15.97 4.63
N THR A 16 22.65 -14.97 5.32
CA THR A 16 21.37 -14.36 4.99
C THR A 16 21.50 -12.85 4.87
N VAL A 17 20.79 -12.27 3.92
CA VAL A 17 20.61 -10.85 3.75
C VAL A 17 19.11 -10.56 3.90
N SER A 18 18.75 -9.50 4.58
CA SER A 18 17.36 -9.03 4.72
C SER A 18 17.30 -7.54 4.45
N ILE A 19 16.44 -7.11 3.57
CA ILE A 19 16.07 -5.70 3.39
C ILE A 19 14.98 -5.41 4.42
N ASP A 20 15.30 -4.58 5.42
CA ASP A 20 14.40 -4.28 6.53
C ASP A 20 13.53 -3.05 6.23
N ALA A 21 14.07 -2.06 5.48
CA ALA A 21 13.32 -0.91 5.03
C ALA A 21 13.89 -0.30 3.73
N MET A 22 13.02 0.36 3.00
CA MET A 22 13.33 1.17 1.82
C MET A 22 12.66 2.55 1.95
N ALA A 23 13.35 3.60 1.57
CA ALA A 23 12.83 4.95 1.58
C ALA A 23 13.36 5.76 0.38
N PRO A 24 12.48 6.49 -0.31
CA PRO A 24 11.04 6.57 -0.10
C PRO A 24 10.29 5.31 -0.59
N GLU A 25 9.06 5.07 -0.12
CA GLU A 25 8.20 3.95 -0.60
C GLU A 25 7.75 4.16 -2.04
N VAL A 26 7.54 5.43 -2.42
CA VAL A 26 7.31 5.86 -3.81
C VAL A 26 8.48 6.73 -4.20
N LEU A 27 9.25 6.26 -5.16
CA LEU A 27 10.48 6.89 -5.62
C LEU A 27 10.21 7.76 -6.85
N HIS A 28 10.67 9.00 -6.81
CA HIS A 28 10.64 9.96 -7.92
C HIS A 28 12.02 10.17 -8.53
N SER A 29 12.07 10.75 -9.73
CA SER A 29 13.30 10.90 -10.52
C SER A 29 14.40 11.79 -9.91
N ASP A 30 14.06 12.57 -8.91
CA ASP A 30 14.96 13.51 -8.22
C ASP A 30 15.33 13.06 -6.80
N GLN A 31 14.99 11.82 -6.44
CA GLN A 31 15.16 11.31 -5.08
C GLN A 31 16.16 10.16 -5.02
N ASP A 32 16.99 10.17 -3.99
CA ASP A 32 17.87 9.07 -3.66
C ASP A 32 17.08 7.89 -3.09
N LEU A 33 17.52 6.68 -3.41
CA LEU A 33 16.97 5.45 -2.83
C LEU A 33 17.81 5.03 -1.62
N ASN A 34 17.20 4.99 -0.45
CA ASN A 34 17.84 4.51 0.76
C ASN A 34 17.34 3.10 1.11
N LEU A 35 18.26 2.18 1.30
CA LEU A 35 18.00 0.80 1.68
C LEU A 35 18.69 0.52 3.02
N THR A 36 17.97 -0.03 3.96
CA THR A 36 18.55 -0.51 5.21
C THR A 36 18.20 -1.97 5.42
N GLY A 37 19.09 -2.70 6.07
CA GLY A 37 18.86 -4.11 6.27
C GLY A 37 19.88 -4.76 7.18
N THR A 38 19.78 -6.08 7.26
CA THR A 38 20.58 -6.90 8.17
C THR A 38 21.24 -8.06 7.40
N ILE A 39 22.51 -8.31 7.69
CA ILE A 39 23.26 -9.46 7.20
C ILE A 39 23.57 -10.36 8.38
N THR A 40 23.38 -11.66 8.23
CA THR A 40 23.75 -12.65 9.23
C THR A 40 24.67 -13.69 8.61
N ASN A 41 25.85 -13.88 9.20
CA ASN A 41 26.74 -14.98 8.84
C ASN A 41 26.41 -16.21 9.68
N GLY A 42 25.52 -17.07 9.20
CA GLY A 42 25.22 -18.34 9.87
C GLY A 42 26.24 -19.45 9.60
N THR A 43 27.36 -19.17 8.91
CA THR A 43 28.41 -20.15 8.61
C THR A 43 29.46 -20.22 9.72
N ALA A 44 30.30 -21.23 9.66
CA ALA A 44 31.45 -21.40 10.59
C ALA A 44 32.70 -20.64 10.12
N GLN A 45 32.67 -19.92 9.01
CA GLN A 45 33.81 -19.21 8.42
C GLN A 45 33.60 -17.70 8.49
N THR A 46 34.72 -16.98 8.68
CA THR A 46 34.73 -15.52 8.57
C THR A 46 34.58 -15.12 7.10
N ILE A 47 33.70 -14.17 6.81
CA ILE A 47 33.55 -13.57 5.49
C ILE A 47 34.36 -12.29 5.45
N THR A 48 35.32 -12.21 4.54
CA THR A 48 36.23 -11.08 4.37
C THR A 48 36.09 -10.49 2.97
N GLY A 49 36.32 -9.19 2.84
CA GLY A 49 36.30 -8.50 1.54
C GLY A 49 34.95 -8.63 0.82
N ALA A 50 33.87 -8.57 1.57
CA ALA A 50 32.53 -8.67 1.01
C ALA A 50 32.00 -7.30 0.58
N ASP A 51 31.24 -7.30 -0.51
CA ASP A 51 30.55 -6.16 -1.06
C ASP A 51 29.02 -6.37 -1.00
N LEU A 52 28.30 -5.28 -0.81
CA LEU A 52 26.86 -5.20 -1.01
C LEU A 52 26.58 -4.75 -2.44
N VAL A 53 25.93 -5.62 -3.18
CA VAL A 53 25.61 -5.40 -4.60
C VAL A 53 24.11 -5.17 -4.73
N THR A 54 23.74 -3.96 -5.08
CA THR A 54 22.34 -3.59 -5.29
C THR A 54 22.04 -3.51 -6.78
N ARG A 55 20.90 -4.03 -7.18
CA ARG A 55 20.38 -3.92 -8.55
C ARG A 55 18.90 -3.55 -8.53
N VAL A 56 18.51 -2.73 -9.49
CA VAL A 56 17.13 -2.29 -9.69
C VAL A 56 16.67 -2.73 -11.07
N GLN A 57 15.46 -3.27 -11.17
CA GLN A 57 14.87 -3.55 -12.49
C GLN A 57 14.38 -2.26 -13.16
N ARG A 58 14.68 -2.08 -14.44
CA ARG A 58 14.15 -0.96 -15.27
C ARG A 58 12.64 -1.10 -15.50
N SER A 59 12.13 -2.32 -15.53
CA SER A 59 10.70 -2.61 -15.64
C SER A 59 10.37 -3.92 -14.94
N THR A 60 9.25 -3.94 -14.22
CA THR A 60 8.73 -5.14 -13.57
C THR A 60 7.30 -5.37 -14.00
N GLU A 61 6.94 -6.60 -14.33
CA GLU A 61 5.58 -6.94 -14.70
C GLU A 61 4.62 -6.65 -13.54
N ALA A 62 3.71 -5.68 -13.71
CA ALA A 62 2.77 -5.20 -12.69
C ALA A 62 1.57 -6.16 -12.47
N THR A 63 1.83 -7.46 -12.51
CA THR A 63 0.85 -8.50 -12.19
C THR A 63 1.27 -9.29 -10.97
N SER A 64 0.32 -9.88 -10.24
CA SER A 64 0.65 -10.72 -9.08
C SER A 64 1.64 -11.82 -9.42
N ARG A 65 1.55 -12.37 -10.64
CA ARG A 65 2.49 -13.39 -11.13
C ARG A 65 3.88 -12.82 -11.39
N GLY A 66 3.98 -11.66 -12.05
CA GLY A 66 5.26 -11.00 -12.32
C GLY A 66 5.98 -10.62 -11.04
N LEU A 67 5.28 -9.99 -10.11
CA LEU A 67 5.82 -9.63 -8.79
C LEU A 67 6.27 -10.86 -8.00
N SER A 68 5.48 -11.95 -8.04
CA SER A 68 5.86 -13.21 -7.38
C SER A 68 7.11 -13.83 -8.01
N LYS A 69 7.26 -13.82 -9.33
CA LYS A 69 8.46 -14.32 -10.02
C LYS A 69 9.70 -13.54 -9.61
N TRP A 70 9.58 -12.21 -9.50
CA TRP A 70 10.67 -11.37 -9.03
C TRP A 70 11.08 -11.75 -7.60
N LEU A 71 10.13 -11.77 -6.67
CA LEU A 71 10.40 -12.06 -5.25
C LEU A 71 10.97 -13.47 -5.03
N THR A 72 10.60 -14.44 -5.86
CA THR A 72 11.12 -15.82 -5.79
C THR A 72 12.42 -16.03 -6.58
N GLY A 73 12.94 -14.99 -7.25
CA GLY A 73 14.18 -15.08 -8.01
C GLY A 73 14.09 -15.86 -9.32
N THR A 74 12.87 -16.07 -9.84
CA THR A 74 12.66 -16.77 -11.12
C THR A 74 12.67 -15.83 -12.33
N ASP A 75 12.67 -14.52 -12.10
CA ASP A 75 12.80 -13.50 -13.15
C ASP A 75 13.88 -12.50 -12.76
N GLU A 76 14.94 -12.47 -13.52
CA GLU A 76 16.08 -11.54 -13.40
C GLU A 76 16.22 -10.64 -14.64
N SER A 77 15.18 -10.56 -15.44
CA SER A 77 15.18 -9.72 -16.64
C SER A 77 15.21 -8.23 -16.30
N GLY A 78 15.86 -7.45 -17.14
CA GLY A 78 15.85 -5.99 -17.03
C GLY A 78 16.59 -5.39 -15.84
N LEU A 79 17.47 -6.16 -15.20
CA LEU A 79 18.34 -5.65 -14.13
C LEU A 79 19.29 -4.58 -14.64
N SER A 80 19.52 -3.57 -13.81
CA SER A 80 20.55 -2.55 -14.02
C SER A 80 21.97 -3.09 -13.86
N ASP A 81 22.94 -2.26 -14.22
CA ASP A 81 24.29 -2.41 -13.72
C ASP A 81 24.28 -2.39 -12.19
N PRO A 82 25.19 -3.12 -11.55
CA PRO A 82 25.24 -3.20 -10.11
C PRO A 82 25.75 -1.92 -9.47
N PHE A 83 25.04 -1.43 -8.46
CA PHE A 83 25.56 -0.44 -7.52
C PHE A 83 26.24 -1.20 -6.36
N THR A 84 27.54 -1.00 -6.18
CA THR A 84 28.34 -1.79 -5.25
C THR A 84 28.90 -0.92 -4.14
N VAL A 85 28.72 -1.35 -2.91
CA VAL A 85 29.27 -0.70 -1.70
C VAL A 85 30.03 -1.74 -0.88
N PRO A 86 31.31 -1.49 -0.53
CA PRO A 86 32.04 -2.43 0.33
C PRO A 86 31.41 -2.50 1.72
N LEU A 87 31.33 -3.71 2.29
CA LEU A 87 30.84 -3.91 3.66
C LEU A 87 31.73 -3.23 4.69
N GLY A 88 33.02 -3.06 4.39
CA GLY A 88 33.97 -2.30 5.20
C GLY A 88 34.49 -3.00 6.44
N HIS A 89 34.01 -4.19 6.75
CA HIS A 89 34.49 -5.01 7.88
C HIS A 89 34.25 -6.50 7.64
N ASP A 90 35.01 -7.32 8.36
CA ASP A 90 34.82 -8.77 8.31
C ASP A 90 33.61 -9.22 9.11
N LEU A 91 32.87 -10.17 8.58
CA LEU A 91 31.70 -10.75 9.23
C LEU A 91 32.07 -12.09 9.87
N GLN A 92 32.20 -12.10 11.18
CA GLN A 92 32.62 -13.28 11.94
C GLN A 92 31.52 -14.38 11.91
N PRO A 93 31.87 -15.66 12.16
CA PRO A 93 30.88 -16.73 12.34
C PRO A 93 29.81 -16.38 13.37
N GLY A 94 28.53 -16.51 13.00
CA GLY A 94 27.40 -16.11 13.83
C GLY A 94 27.21 -14.60 13.98
N GLY A 95 28.05 -13.79 13.31
CA GLY A 95 27.97 -12.32 13.34
C GLY A 95 26.75 -11.78 12.61
N VAL A 96 26.22 -10.70 13.15
CA VAL A 96 25.13 -9.92 12.55
C VAL A 96 25.62 -8.50 12.31
N SER A 97 25.39 -7.96 11.13
CA SER A 97 25.73 -6.60 10.76
C SER A 97 24.52 -5.91 10.12
N GLN A 98 24.31 -4.67 10.49
CA GLN A 98 23.36 -3.81 9.78
C GLN A 98 24.06 -3.10 8.63
N PHE A 99 23.33 -2.87 7.55
CA PHE A 99 23.78 -2.06 6.44
C PHE A 99 22.85 -0.91 6.15
N SER A 100 23.40 0.14 5.56
CA SER A 100 22.64 1.26 4.99
C SER A 100 23.29 1.63 3.66
N ILE A 101 22.51 1.61 2.60
CA ILE A 101 22.93 1.93 1.24
C ILE A 101 22.10 3.13 0.77
N THR A 102 22.75 4.17 0.27
CA THR A 102 22.10 5.27 -0.42
C THR A 102 22.54 5.24 -1.88
N ILE A 103 21.60 5.08 -2.79
CA ILE A 103 21.84 5.16 -4.23
C ILE A 103 21.38 6.54 -4.67
N PRO A 104 22.30 7.39 -5.15
CA PRO A 104 21.96 8.70 -5.66
C PRO A 104 20.98 8.64 -6.84
N ALA A 105 20.15 9.65 -6.97
CA ALA A 105 19.13 9.69 -8.03
C ALA A 105 19.72 9.55 -9.44
N ASP A 106 20.90 10.12 -9.67
CA ASP A 106 21.61 10.08 -10.95
C ASP A 106 22.30 8.74 -11.25
N GLU A 107 22.45 7.87 -10.25
CA GLU A 107 22.97 6.50 -10.40
C GLU A 107 21.85 5.45 -10.51
N LEU A 108 20.60 5.85 -10.32
CA LEU A 108 19.47 4.97 -10.51
C LEU A 108 19.23 4.72 -12.02
N PRO A 109 18.88 3.49 -12.43
CA PRO A 109 18.63 3.16 -13.83
C PRO A 109 17.24 3.61 -14.31
N LEU A 110 16.63 4.58 -13.65
CA LEU A 110 15.26 5.04 -13.84
C LEU A 110 15.24 6.54 -14.11
N ASP A 111 14.49 6.95 -15.11
CA ASP A 111 14.32 8.36 -15.46
C ASP A 111 12.84 8.74 -15.67
N SER A 112 12.57 10.02 -15.89
CA SER A 112 11.22 10.55 -16.07
C SER A 112 10.49 10.02 -17.32
N THR A 113 11.20 9.34 -18.23
CA THR A 113 10.59 8.72 -19.42
C THR A 113 10.16 7.27 -19.17
N ASP A 114 10.61 6.68 -18.06
CA ASP A 114 10.21 5.34 -17.67
C ASP A 114 8.74 5.31 -17.24
N GLN A 115 8.09 4.20 -17.55
CA GLN A 115 6.69 4.02 -17.17
C GLN A 115 6.54 3.97 -15.65
N TRP A 116 5.48 4.60 -15.14
CA TRP A 116 5.04 4.45 -13.77
C TRP A 116 4.79 2.96 -13.42
N GLY A 117 5.14 2.56 -12.20
CA GLY A 117 4.81 1.22 -11.72
C GLY A 117 5.86 0.58 -10.81
N PRO A 118 5.67 -0.70 -10.48
CA PRO A 118 6.58 -1.42 -9.60
C PRO A 118 7.96 -1.60 -10.22
N ARG A 119 8.98 -1.62 -9.37
CA ARG A 119 10.38 -1.94 -9.73
C ARG A 119 10.93 -2.93 -8.71
N GLY A 120 11.48 -4.02 -9.23
CA GLY A 120 12.20 -4.96 -8.40
C GLY A 120 13.52 -4.37 -7.93
N VAL A 121 13.83 -4.57 -6.65
CA VAL A 121 15.10 -4.20 -6.03
C VAL A 121 15.70 -5.44 -5.39
N SER A 122 17.00 -5.66 -5.58
CA SER A 122 17.71 -6.73 -4.90
C SER A 122 18.96 -6.20 -4.23
N VAL A 123 19.28 -6.77 -3.07
CA VAL A 123 20.54 -6.55 -2.37
C VAL A 123 21.19 -7.91 -2.15
N ALA A 124 22.41 -8.08 -2.64
CA ALA A 124 23.19 -9.30 -2.47
C ALA A 124 24.47 -8.99 -1.68
N LEU A 125 24.89 -9.93 -0.83
CA LEU A 125 26.25 -9.97 -0.31
C LEU A 125 27.09 -10.82 -1.24
N ALA A 126 28.16 -10.27 -1.77
CA ALA A 126 29.05 -10.95 -2.69
C ALA A 126 30.51 -10.87 -2.24
N THR A 127 31.29 -11.87 -2.60
CA THR A 127 32.75 -11.88 -2.46
C THR A 127 33.35 -12.32 -3.78
N GLN A 128 34.30 -11.57 -4.34
CA GLN A 128 34.96 -11.92 -5.60
C GLN A 128 33.99 -12.36 -6.71
N ASP A 129 32.91 -11.59 -6.89
CA ASP A 129 31.85 -11.83 -7.88
C ASP A 129 30.94 -13.05 -7.61
N VAL A 130 31.12 -13.73 -6.47
CA VAL A 130 30.24 -14.83 -6.05
C VAL A 130 29.22 -14.30 -5.05
N SER A 131 27.93 -14.38 -5.42
CA SER A 131 26.84 -14.05 -4.51
C SER A 131 26.69 -15.11 -3.42
N LEU A 132 26.83 -14.70 -2.16
CA LEU A 132 26.68 -15.55 -0.98
C LEU A 132 25.24 -15.63 -0.50
N ALA A 133 24.51 -14.52 -0.57
CA ALA A 133 23.13 -14.40 -0.19
C ALA A 133 22.51 -13.20 -0.89
N GLN A 134 21.20 -13.22 -1.07
CA GLN A 134 20.44 -12.14 -1.71
C GLN A 134 19.06 -12.03 -1.09
N ASP A 135 18.58 -10.81 -0.97
CA ASP A 135 17.18 -10.51 -0.68
C ASP A 135 16.58 -9.62 -1.77
N ARG A 136 15.25 -9.68 -1.91
CA ARG A 136 14.51 -8.98 -2.96
C ARG A 136 13.31 -8.27 -2.39
N SER A 137 13.05 -7.10 -2.92
CA SER A 137 11.89 -6.30 -2.57
C SER A 137 11.33 -5.58 -3.80
N ILE A 138 10.28 -4.80 -3.62
CA ILE A 138 9.61 -4.05 -4.67
C ILE A 138 9.39 -2.63 -4.17
N LEU A 139 9.81 -1.64 -4.96
CA LEU A 139 9.46 -0.25 -4.78
C LEU A 139 8.44 0.18 -5.84
N VAL A 140 7.82 1.34 -5.66
CA VAL A 140 6.98 1.97 -6.67
C VAL A 140 7.76 3.14 -7.27
N TRP A 141 7.90 3.13 -8.60
CA TRP A 141 8.46 4.24 -9.37
C TRP A 141 7.35 5.16 -9.85
N ASP A 142 7.46 6.45 -9.55
CA ASP A 142 6.60 7.50 -10.08
C ASP A 142 7.42 8.46 -10.94
N SER A 143 7.25 8.35 -12.25
CA SER A 143 7.92 9.20 -13.23
C SER A 143 7.35 10.63 -13.30
N GLY A 144 6.36 10.98 -12.47
CA GLY A 144 5.64 12.24 -12.56
C GLY A 144 4.65 12.31 -13.73
N THR A 145 4.47 11.20 -14.45
CA THR A 145 3.49 11.14 -15.55
C THR A 145 2.08 11.16 -14.99
N SER A 146 1.24 12.09 -15.47
CA SER A 146 -0.15 12.15 -15.06
C SER A 146 -0.90 10.89 -15.44
N VAL A 147 -1.33 10.12 -14.46
CA VAL A 147 -2.14 8.92 -14.66
C VAL A 147 -3.61 9.28 -14.47
N ALA A 148 -4.45 8.83 -15.40
CA ALA A 148 -5.88 9.04 -15.28
C ALA A 148 -6.40 8.36 -13.99
N PRO A 149 -7.19 9.07 -13.15
CA PRO A 149 -7.70 8.49 -11.92
C PRO A 149 -8.61 7.31 -12.22
N VAL A 150 -8.37 6.20 -11.52
CA VAL A 150 -9.26 5.03 -11.58
C VAL A 150 -10.49 5.30 -10.73
N ARG A 151 -11.66 5.14 -11.32
CA ARG A 151 -12.92 5.15 -10.58
C ARG A 151 -13.15 3.77 -9.98
N MET A 152 -13.23 3.71 -8.66
CA MET A 152 -13.53 2.48 -7.94
C MET A 152 -14.89 2.60 -7.27
N THR A 153 -15.71 1.55 -7.43
CA THR A 153 -16.97 1.42 -6.70
C THR A 153 -16.86 0.26 -5.73
N VAL A 154 -17.09 0.53 -4.46
CA VAL A 154 -17.09 -0.48 -3.41
C VAL A 154 -18.53 -0.86 -3.11
N PHE A 155 -18.84 -2.16 -3.20
CA PHE A 155 -20.14 -2.69 -2.79
C PHE A 155 -20.06 -3.17 -1.34
N LEU A 156 -20.89 -2.60 -0.47
CA LEU A 156 -21.07 -3.01 0.91
C LEU A 156 -22.35 -3.85 1.02
N PRO A 157 -22.26 -5.20 1.08
CA PRO A 157 -23.43 -6.03 1.29
C PRO A 157 -23.91 -5.95 2.74
N VAL A 158 -25.17 -5.60 2.92
CA VAL A 158 -25.85 -5.63 4.22
C VAL A 158 -26.78 -6.83 4.23
N THR A 159 -26.34 -7.89 4.88
CA THR A 159 -27.06 -9.16 4.99
C THR A 159 -27.22 -9.58 6.44
N ALA A 160 -28.14 -10.49 6.70
CA ALA A 160 -28.25 -11.21 7.96
C ALA A 160 -27.85 -12.67 7.77
N SER A 161 -27.27 -13.29 8.79
CA SER A 161 -27.02 -14.73 8.78
C SER A 161 -28.32 -15.53 8.81
N ALA A 162 -28.30 -16.77 8.36
CA ALA A 162 -29.48 -17.63 8.42
C ALA A 162 -30.03 -17.78 9.85
N GLN A 163 -29.18 -17.76 10.86
CA GLN A 163 -29.55 -17.81 12.25
C GLN A 163 -30.26 -16.52 12.71
N GLU A 164 -29.73 -15.36 12.34
CA GLU A 164 -30.38 -14.07 12.60
C GLU A 164 -31.74 -13.99 11.92
N MET A 165 -31.86 -14.43 10.65
CA MET A 165 -33.12 -14.47 9.93
C MET A 165 -34.13 -15.41 10.57
N ALA A 166 -33.71 -16.55 11.09
CA ALA A 166 -34.61 -17.46 11.82
C ALA A 166 -35.15 -16.81 13.12
N VAL A 167 -34.31 -16.09 13.85
CA VAL A 167 -34.72 -15.35 15.05
C VAL A 167 -35.66 -14.19 14.71
N LEU A 168 -35.41 -13.47 13.61
CA LEU A 168 -36.26 -12.38 13.14
C LEU A 168 -37.66 -12.87 12.68
N SER A 169 -37.73 -14.08 12.15
CA SER A 169 -38.99 -14.71 11.71
C SER A 169 -39.78 -15.36 12.85
N ALA A 170 -39.18 -15.48 14.04
CA ALA A 170 -39.85 -16.04 15.21
C ALA A 170 -40.85 -15.03 15.82
N PRO A 171 -41.82 -15.53 16.66
CA PRO A 171 -42.71 -14.64 17.41
C PRO A 171 -41.94 -13.64 18.25
N HIS A 172 -42.60 -12.54 18.65
CA HIS A 172 -41.99 -11.48 19.45
C HIS A 172 -41.44 -12.03 20.77
N THR A 173 -40.13 -12.23 20.80
CA THR A 173 -39.36 -12.67 21.96
C THR A 173 -38.30 -11.62 22.31
N GLN A 174 -37.74 -11.71 23.50
CA GLN A 174 -36.61 -10.87 23.90
C GLN A 174 -35.41 -11.09 22.98
N GLU A 175 -35.14 -12.32 22.57
CA GLU A 175 -34.08 -12.69 21.63
C GLU A 175 -34.20 -11.96 20.28
N ARG A 176 -35.44 -11.83 19.77
CA ARG A 176 -35.73 -11.07 18.55
C ARG A 176 -35.40 -9.58 18.71
N THR A 177 -35.77 -8.98 19.85
CA THR A 177 -35.48 -7.58 20.14
C THR A 177 -33.95 -7.32 20.21
N GLU A 178 -33.22 -8.22 20.84
CA GLU A 178 -31.76 -8.15 20.90
C GLU A 178 -31.10 -8.35 19.53
N ALA A 179 -31.60 -9.29 18.73
CA ALA A 179 -31.13 -9.50 17.35
C ALA A 179 -31.38 -8.27 16.47
N LEU A 180 -32.58 -7.67 16.55
CA LEU A 180 -32.89 -6.41 15.86
C LEU A 180 -31.95 -5.28 16.25
N SER A 181 -31.67 -5.11 17.52
CA SER A 181 -30.74 -4.08 18.01
C SER A 181 -29.31 -4.29 17.49
N ARG A 182 -28.81 -5.53 17.49
CA ARG A 182 -27.48 -5.84 16.95
C ARG A 182 -27.40 -5.56 15.44
N ILE A 183 -28.42 -6.00 14.68
CA ILE A 183 -28.49 -5.78 13.24
C ILE A 183 -28.58 -4.28 12.94
N HIS A 184 -29.44 -3.56 13.65
CA HIS A 184 -29.61 -2.11 13.48
C HIS A 184 -28.27 -1.36 13.70
N ASN A 185 -27.56 -1.66 14.79
CA ASN A 185 -26.28 -1.03 15.06
C ASN A 185 -25.22 -1.36 13.98
N ARG A 186 -25.19 -2.62 13.49
CA ARG A 186 -24.32 -3.03 12.40
C ARG A 186 -24.65 -2.29 11.10
N VAL A 187 -25.94 -2.20 10.74
CA VAL A 187 -26.40 -1.47 9.55
C VAL A 187 -26.05 0.01 9.64
N LEU A 188 -26.28 0.65 10.78
CA LEU A 188 -25.88 2.05 10.97
C LEU A 188 -24.37 2.24 10.81
N GLY A 189 -23.55 1.34 11.37
CA GLY A 189 -22.11 1.38 11.20
C GLY A 189 -21.67 1.22 9.73
N LEU A 190 -22.33 0.35 8.97
CA LEU A 190 -22.05 0.18 7.54
C LEU A 190 -22.52 1.38 6.71
N VAL A 191 -23.71 1.90 6.98
CA VAL A 191 -24.26 3.07 6.27
C VAL A 191 -23.46 4.33 6.58
N SER A 192 -22.90 4.47 7.78
CA SER A 192 -22.03 5.61 8.12
C SER A 192 -20.73 5.64 7.30
N MET A 193 -20.34 4.52 6.69
CA MET A 193 -19.20 4.44 5.76
C MET A 193 -19.61 4.73 4.30
N ALA A 194 -20.91 4.92 4.04
CA ALA A 194 -21.38 5.27 2.71
C ALA A 194 -20.91 6.68 2.33
N GLY A 195 -20.38 6.79 1.12
CA GLY A 195 -19.87 8.04 0.56
C GLY A 195 -19.69 7.89 -0.94
N ASP A 196 -19.04 8.84 -1.56
CA ASP A 196 -18.77 8.80 -2.99
C ASP A 196 -18.00 7.53 -3.37
N GLY A 197 -18.53 6.79 -4.34
CA GLY A 197 -17.95 5.52 -4.78
C GLY A 197 -18.34 4.30 -3.94
N VAL A 198 -19.19 4.45 -2.90
CA VAL A 198 -19.67 3.33 -2.09
C VAL A 198 -21.15 3.05 -2.38
N VAL A 199 -21.47 1.83 -2.75
CA VAL A 199 -22.84 1.35 -2.97
C VAL A 199 -23.20 0.38 -1.86
N VAL A 200 -24.24 0.71 -1.09
CA VAL A 200 -24.76 -0.18 -0.05
C VAL A 200 -25.83 -1.07 -0.68
N ALA A 201 -25.58 -2.39 -0.70
CA ALA A 201 -26.48 -3.39 -1.23
C ALA A 201 -27.17 -4.11 -0.06
N VAL A 202 -28.44 -3.81 0.17
CA VAL A 202 -29.21 -4.40 1.29
C VAL A 202 -30.02 -5.59 0.80
N ASP A 203 -29.99 -6.69 1.56
CA ASP A 203 -30.81 -7.87 1.30
C ASP A 203 -32.31 -7.50 1.48
N PRO A 204 -33.16 -7.70 0.47
CA PRO A 204 -34.59 -7.40 0.56
C PRO A 204 -35.28 -8.13 1.72
N ALA A 205 -34.89 -9.38 1.99
CA ALA A 205 -35.47 -10.15 3.10
C ALA A 205 -35.15 -9.53 4.46
N LEU A 206 -33.97 -8.89 4.59
CA LEU A 206 -33.60 -8.16 5.79
C LEU A 206 -34.44 -6.88 5.96
N ILE A 207 -34.69 -6.15 4.87
CA ILE A 207 -35.53 -4.97 4.88
C ILE A 207 -36.94 -5.30 5.40
N GLU A 208 -37.53 -6.38 4.88
CA GLU A 208 -38.83 -6.88 5.30
C GLU A 208 -38.84 -7.29 6.79
N ALA A 209 -37.81 -8.06 7.20
CA ALA A 209 -37.67 -8.52 8.58
C ALA A 209 -37.49 -7.36 9.59
N LEU A 210 -36.87 -6.25 9.16
CA LEU A 210 -36.75 -5.02 9.95
C LEU A 210 -38.04 -4.20 10.01
N GLY A 211 -39.09 -4.61 9.29
CA GLY A 211 -40.38 -3.92 9.25
C GLY A 211 -40.39 -2.63 8.43
N VAL A 212 -39.43 -2.48 7.52
CA VAL A 212 -39.38 -1.35 6.59
C VAL A 212 -40.45 -1.61 5.47
N THR A 213 -41.43 -0.74 5.38
CA THR A 213 -42.50 -0.85 4.37
C THR A 213 -42.22 0.09 3.19
N THR A 214 -42.87 -0.19 2.06
CA THR A 214 -42.83 0.68 0.85
C THR A 214 -43.21 2.12 1.19
N ASP A 215 -44.26 2.28 2.00
CA ASP A 215 -44.75 3.61 2.42
C ASP A 215 -43.69 4.37 3.23
N SER A 216 -42.98 3.67 4.12
CA SER A 216 -41.88 4.29 4.89
C SER A 216 -40.71 4.72 4.03
N LEU A 217 -40.41 3.95 2.99
CA LEU A 217 -39.35 4.30 2.02
C LEU A 217 -39.74 5.48 1.14
N GLU A 218 -41.00 5.51 0.67
CA GLU A 218 -41.50 6.63 -0.11
C GLU A 218 -41.56 7.93 0.71
N GLN A 219 -41.90 7.82 1.99
CA GLN A 219 -41.95 8.97 2.90
C GLN A 219 -40.51 9.49 3.16
N ALA A 220 -39.52 8.60 3.34
CA ALA A 220 -38.13 8.97 3.48
C ALA A 220 -37.58 9.62 2.20
N ALA A 221 -37.95 9.11 1.02
CA ALA A 221 -37.56 9.67 -0.26
C ALA A 221 -38.11 11.08 -0.47
N ARG A 222 -39.40 11.31 -0.09
CA ARG A 222 -40.02 12.64 -0.14
C ARG A 222 -39.33 13.63 0.81
N ASN A 223 -38.94 13.19 2.00
CA ASN A 223 -38.29 14.05 2.97
C ASN A 223 -36.86 14.42 2.53
N SER A 224 -36.12 13.51 1.89
CA SER A 224 -34.78 13.80 1.35
C SER A 224 -34.81 14.71 0.12
N SER A 225 -35.83 14.65 -0.71
CA SER A 225 -35.99 15.55 -1.88
C SER A 225 -36.46 16.97 -1.51
N SER A 226 -36.94 17.17 -0.29
CA SER A 226 -37.37 18.50 0.21
C SER A 226 -36.27 19.26 0.94
N GLN A 227 -35.05 18.69 1.10
CA GLN A 227 -33.94 19.41 1.67
C GLN A 227 -33.29 20.29 0.59
N PRO A 228 -33.25 21.63 0.77
CA PRO A 228 -32.65 22.50 -0.24
C PRO A 228 -31.17 22.19 -0.37
N SER A 229 -30.74 21.87 -1.61
CA SER A 229 -29.34 21.76 -1.96
C SER A 229 -28.64 23.07 -1.63
N THR A 230 -27.70 23.07 -0.73
CA THR A 230 -26.78 24.19 -0.53
C THR A 230 -26.08 24.45 -1.87
N PRO A 231 -26.13 25.71 -2.40
CA PRO A 231 -25.43 25.97 -3.65
C PRO A 231 -23.95 25.73 -3.49
N ASP A 232 -23.43 24.89 -4.37
CA ASP A 232 -22.02 24.64 -4.57
C ASP A 232 -21.28 25.99 -4.71
N ALA A 233 -20.40 26.29 -3.76
CA ALA A 233 -19.56 27.47 -3.82
C ALA A 233 -18.51 27.24 -4.91
N SER A 234 -18.81 27.64 -6.13
CA SER A 234 -17.82 27.72 -7.21
C SER A 234 -16.59 28.50 -6.75
N PRO A 235 -15.38 28.01 -6.97
CA PRO A 235 -14.17 28.75 -6.67
C PRO A 235 -14.10 30.00 -7.54
N GLN A 236 -14.20 31.16 -6.90
CA GLN A 236 -14.05 32.45 -7.54
C GLN A 236 -12.59 32.61 -7.97
N ALA A 237 -12.35 32.78 -9.25
CA ALA A 237 -11.04 33.04 -9.83
C ALA A 237 -10.45 34.35 -9.23
N PRO A 238 -9.13 34.42 -9.00
CA PRO A 238 -8.48 35.64 -8.49
C PRO A 238 -8.62 36.76 -9.51
N GLN A 239 -9.25 37.85 -9.12
CA GLN A 239 -9.27 39.09 -9.88
C GLN A 239 -7.86 39.69 -9.94
N SER A 240 -7.35 39.87 -11.14
CA SER A 240 -6.12 40.58 -11.42
C SER A 240 -6.27 42.05 -10.99
N ALA A 241 -5.47 42.49 -10.03
CA ALA A 241 -5.36 43.90 -9.67
C ALA A 241 -4.58 44.61 -10.77
N ASP A 242 -5.30 45.46 -11.50
CA ASP A 242 -4.75 46.40 -12.46
C ASP A 242 -4.12 47.57 -11.69
N SER A 243 -2.78 47.67 -11.69
CA SER A 243 -2.06 48.77 -11.13
C SER A 243 -1.69 49.76 -12.24
N SER A 244 -2.56 50.73 -12.44
CA SER A 244 -2.28 51.92 -13.22
C SER A 244 -1.31 52.84 -12.44
N ALA A 245 -0.06 52.86 -12.87
CA ALA A 245 0.90 53.85 -12.45
C ALA A 245 0.64 55.19 -13.18
N SER A 246 0.26 56.18 -12.41
CA SER A 246 0.22 57.58 -12.86
C SER A 246 1.62 58.22 -12.74
N SER A 247 2.14 58.65 -13.87
CA SER A 247 3.29 59.51 -13.99
C SER A 247 2.92 60.95 -13.61
N ALA A 248 3.80 61.68 -12.88
CA ALA A 248 3.82 63.10 -12.79
C ALA A 248 5.22 63.65 -13.02
N PRO A 249 5.35 64.80 -13.69
CA PRO A 249 6.65 65.34 -14.11
C PRO A 249 7.15 66.39 -13.11
N THR A 250 8.44 66.51 -12.97
CA THR A 250 9.28 67.74 -13.05
C THR A 250 10.73 67.38 -12.89
#